data_fe274b9f696a144356ae2658bfd0fa92
#
_entry.id   fe274b9f696a144356ae2658bfd0fa92
#
_cell.length_a   1.000
_cell.length_b   1.000
_cell.length_c   1.000
_cell.angle_alpha   90.00
_cell.angle_beta   90.00
_cell.angle_gamma   90.00
#
_symmetry.space_group_name_H-M   'P 1'
#
loop_
_entity.id
_entity.type
_entity.pdbx_description
1 polymer ?
#
loop_
_entity_poly.entity_id
_entity_poly.type
_entity_poly.pdbx_seq_one_letter_code
_entity_poly.pdbx_strand_id
1 'polypeptide(L)'
;MPEWLEAGIKVIPVVASVALAIRMEQCGASAVVAEGCESGGHVGEMNTMALVPQICDAVNIPVIAAGGIADGRGVAAALMLGAEGVQCGTCFLVAEECVIHENYKNKIVAARDSDTIVTGKKFGHPVRSLKTPFSRAFAKMEQSDSVTEEQVMAFGAGSLRKAAVDGNINEGSFMAGQIAGLVKSIRPTKEIVESMAKEAEVLLNNAKNRLQ
;
A
#
# COMPACT_ATOMS: atom_id res chain seq x y z
N MET A 1 5.57 14.67 16.61
CA MET A 1 4.31 15.32 16.18
C MET A 1 4.12 16.73 16.72
N PRO A 2 4.35 17.02 18.02
CA PRO A 2 4.13 18.38 18.57
C PRO A 2 4.84 19.48 17.80
N GLU A 3 6.12 19.34 17.51
CA GLU A 3 6.93 20.32 16.77
C GLU A 3 6.36 20.68 15.39
N TRP A 4 5.81 19.72 14.67
CA TRP A 4 5.18 19.97 13.37
C TRP A 4 3.86 20.71 13.51
N LEU A 5 3.06 20.37 14.52
CA LEU A 5 1.79 21.04 14.79
C LEU A 5 2.02 22.48 15.23
N GLU A 6 3.01 22.74 16.08
CA GLU A 6 3.42 24.09 16.50
C GLU A 6 3.90 24.93 15.29
N ALA A 7 4.53 24.30 14.32
CA ALA A 7 4.92 24.93 13.04
C ALA A 7 3.75 25.10 12.05
N GLY A 8 2.52 24.74 12.43
CA GLY A 8 1.32 24.82 11.56
C GLY A 8 1.27 23.76 10.46
N ILE A 9 2.11 22.72 10.52
CA ILE A 9 2.16 21.65 9.52
C ILE A 9 1.02 20.66 9.80
N LYS A 10 0.24 20.33 8.76
CA LYS A 10 -0.77 19.28 8.82
C LYS A 10 -0.12 17.92 8.85
N VAL A 11 -0.46 17.10 9.86
CA VAL A 11 0.09 15.73 10.01
C VAL A 11 -1.00 14.72 9.70
N ILE A 12 -0.71 13.82 8.76
CA ILE A 12 -1.62 12.76 8.31
C ILE A 12 -0.89 11.42 8.42
N PRO A 13 -0.92 10.77 9.60
CA PRO A 13 -0.21 9.51 9.81
C PRO A 13 -0.91 8.33 9.13
N VAL A 14 -0.10 7.35 8.71
CA VAL A 14 -0.58 6.05 8.25
C VAL A 14 -0.80 5.16 9.48
N VAL A 15 -1.97 4.52 9.54
CA VAL A 15 -2.39 3.68 10.66
C VAL A 15 -2.95 2.35 10.16
N ALA A 16 -2.63 1.27 10.85
CA ALA A 16 -3.06 -0.09 10.52
C ALA A 16 -4.01 -0.71 11.58
N SER A 17 -4.48 0.11 12.53
CA SER A 17 -5.42 -0.34 13.57
C SER A 17 -6.25 0.82 14.10
N VAL A 18 -7.44 0.50 14.65
CA VAL A 18 -8.34 1.45 15.31
C VAL A 18 -7.66 2.12 16.50
N ALA A 19 -6.97 1.35 17.32
CA ALA A 19 -6.28 1.90 18.51
C ALA A 19 -5.22 2.95 18.14
N LEU A 20 -4.48 2.72 17.04
CA LEU A 20 -3.50 3.68 16.54
C LEU A 20 -4.19 4.91 15.95
N ALA A 21 -5.31 4.77 15.23
CA ALA A 21 -6.08 5.89 14.68
C ALA A 21 -6.57 6.83 15.81
N ILE A 22 -7.20 6.29 16.83
CA ILE A 22 -7.66 7.05 18.02
C ILE A 22 -6.49 7.79 18.68
N ARG A 23 -5.36 7.11 18.86
CA ARG A 23 -4.17 7.72 19.45
C ARG A 23 -3.63 8.87 18.60
N MET A 24 -3.62 8.72 17.27
CA MET A 24 -3.14 9.77 16.36
C MET A 24 -4.07 10.98 16.37
N GLU A 25 -5.39 10.79 16.39
CA GLU A 25 -6.36 11.87 16.58
C GLU A 25 -6.10 12.62 17.89
N GLN A 26 -5.97 11.90 19.02
CA GLN A 26 -5.66 12.51 20.33
C GLN A 26 -4.33 13.27 20.35
N CYS A 27 -3.37 12.88 19.51
CA CYS A 27 -2.11 13.59 19.32
C CYS A 27 -2.21 14.78 18.36
N GLY A 28 -3.40 15.11 17.81
CA GLY A 28 -3.64 16.27 16.96
C GLY A 28 -3.44 16.02 15.47
N ALA A 29 -3.52 14.77 14.99
CA ALA A 29 -3.51 14.48 13.56
C ALA A 29 -4.65 15.20 12.85
N SER A 30 -4.39 15.72 11.63
CA SER A 30 -5.38 16.43 10.83
C SER A 30 -6.28 15.49 10.03
N ALA A 31 -5.83 14.28 9.76
CA ALA A 31 -6.51 13.15 9.14
C ALA A 31 -5.70 11.90 9.44
N VAL A 32 -6.21 10.71 9.11
CA VAL A 32 -5.44 9.46 9.14
C VAL A 32 -5.55 8.72 7.81
N VAL A 33 -4.48 8.01 7.44
CA VAL A 33 -4.52 7.03 6.33
C VAL A 33 -4.72 5.64 6.93
N ALA A 34 -5.90 5.06 6.73
CA ALA A 34 -6.22 3.68 7.13
C ALA A 34 -5.66 2.71 6.09
N GLU A 35 -4.52 2.10 6.39
CA GLU A 35 -3.82 1.24 5.45
C GLU A 35 -4.05 -0.24 5.76
N GLY A 36 -4.77 -0.92 4.85
CA GLY A 36 -4.97 -2.36 4.92
C GLY A 36 -3.74 -3.16 4.47
N CYS A 37 -3.71 -4.43 4.88
CA CYS A 37 -2.59 -5.33 4.63
C CYS A 37 -2.39 -5.71 3.16
N GLU A 38 -3.27 -5.30 2.24
CA GLU A 38 -3.13 -5.47 0.80
C GLU A 38 -2.08 -4.52 0.21
N SER A 39 -1.63 -3.52 0.95
CA SER A 39 -0.61 -2.55 0.52
C SER A 39 0.75 -3.21 0.25
N GLY A 40 1.63 -2.49 -0.44
CA GLY A 40 3.04 -2.86 -0.63
C GLY A 40 3.94 -2.18 0.40
N GLY A 41 5.10 -2.77 0.69
CA GLY A 41 5.97 -2.31 1.75
C GLY A 41 5.56 -2.84 3.11
N HIS A 42 5.76 -2.07 4.18
CA HIS A 42 5.36 -2.48 5.53
C HIS A 42 3.83 -2.60 5.62
N VAL A 43 3.34 -3.69 6.20
CA VAL A 43 1.90 -3.98 6.26
C VAL A 43 1.46 -4.32 7.67
N GLY A 44 0.22 -3.92 7.99
CA GLY A 44 -0.49 -4.42 9.18
C GLY A 44 -1.11 -5.80 8.94
N GLU A 45 -2.06 -6.19 9.78
CA GLU A 45 -2.74 -7.49 9.69
C GLU A 45 -4.15 -7.38 9.12
N MET A 46 -4.82 -6.24 9.32
CA MET A 46 -6.21 -6.07 8.89
C MET A 46 -6.32 -5.72 7.40
N ASN A 47 -7.32 -6.30 6.76
CA ASN A 47 -7.65 -5.98 5.37
C ASN A 47 -8.43 -4.67 5.29
N THR A 48 -8.29 -3.94 4.19
CA THR A 48 -8.90 -2.63 3.95
C THR A 48 -10.41 -2.63 4.14
N MET A 49 -11.12 -3.65 3.63
CA MET A 49 -12.57 -3.80 3.74
C MET A 49 -13.07 -3.83 5.20
N ALA A 50 -12.28 -4.39 6.11
CA ALA A 50 -12.63 -4.48 7.53
C ALA A 50 -12.06 -3.31 8.35
N LEU A 51 -10.91 -2.77 7.96
CA LEU A 51 -10.21 -1.72 8.71
C LEU A 51 -10.88 -0.36 8.56
N VAL A 52 -11.17 0.03 7.31
CA VAL A 52 -11.66 1.38 6.98
C VAL A 52 -12.94 1.74 7.75
N PRO A 53 -14.03 0.95 7.70
CA PRO A 53 -15.27 1.32 8.40
C PRO A 53 -15.06 1.38 9.91
N GLN A 54 -14.26 0.49 10.50
CA GLN A 54 -13.98 0.54 11.94
C GLN A 54 -13.22 1.79 12.36
N ILE A 55 -12.32 2.30 11.53
CA ILE A 55 -11.61 3.55 11.80
C ILE A 55 -12.56 4.73 11.60
N CYS A 56 -13.38 4.74 10.53
CA CYS A 56 -14.37 5.80 10.28
C CYS A 56 -15.37 5.94 11.45
N ASP A 57 -15.77 4.83 12.07
CA ASP A 57 -16.67 4.83 13.23
C ASP A 57 -15.98 5.29 14.52
N ALA A 58 -14.65 5.24 14.59
CA ALA A 58 -13.90 5.44 15.82
C ALA A 58 -13.24 6.81 15.95
N VAL A 59 -13.07 7.56 14.88
CA VAL A 59 -12.43 8.91 14.89
C VAL A 59 -13.34 9.95 14.24
N ASN A 60 -13.13 11.24 14.60
CA ASN A 60 -13.89 12.36 14.07
C ASN A 60 -13.10 13.18 13.02
N ILE A 61 -11.87 12.79 12.74
CA ILE A 61 -11.02 13.39 11.70
C ILE A 61 -11.17 12.63 10.39
N PRO A 62 -10.91 13.27 9.23
CA PRO A 62 -11.00 12.60 7.93
C PRO A 62 -10.18 11.32 7.84
N VAL A 63 -10.77 10.28 7.24
CA VAL A 63 -10.12 8.97 7.01
C VAL A 63 -9.84 8.80 5.53
N ILE A 64 -8.61 8.50 5.17
CA ILE A 64 -8.14 8.21 3.82
C ILE A 64 -7.89 6.71 3.76
N ALA A 65 -8.55 5.99 2.85
CA ALA A 65 -8.33 4.56 2.68
C ALA A 65 -7.07 4.27 1.84
N ALA A 66 -6.27 3.29 2.27
CA ALA A 66 -5.11 2.81 1.53
C ALA A 66 -5.01 1.29 1.56
N GLY A 67 -4.33 0.72 0.56
CA GLY A 67 -4.23 -0.73 0.39
C GLY A 67 -5.39 -1.30 -0.42
N GLY A 68 -5.09 -2.16 -1.39
CA GLY A 68 -6.11 -2.82 -2.19
C GLY A 68 -6.80 -1.97 -3.26
N ILE A 69 -6.38 -0.72 -3.49
CA ILE A 69 -7.03 0.24 -4.39
C ILE A 69 -6.18 0.42 -5.66
N ALA A 70 -6.72 0.04 -6.82
CA ALA A 70 -6.04 0.08 -8.12
C ALA A 70 -6.71 0.98 -9.15
N ASP A 71 -8.02 1.15 -9.06
CA ASP A 71 -8.88 1.81 -10.05
C ASP A 71 -10.12 2.41 -9.39
N GLY A 72 -11.04 2.95 -10.18
CA GLY A 72 -12.26 3.60 -9.69
C GLY A 72 -13.20 2.66 -8.92
N ARG A 73 -13.11 1.34 -9.12
CA ARG A 73 -13.88 0.36 -8.33
C ARG A 73 -13.44 0.39 -6.87
N GLY A 74 -12.12 0.41 -6.66
CA GLY A 74 -11.54 0.51 -5.32
C GLY A 74 -11.82 1.87 -4.68
N VAL A 75 -11.77 2.96 -5.45
CA VAL A 75 -12.13 4.31 -4.97
C VAL A 75 -13.59 4.36 -4.53
N ALA A 76 -14.53 3.90 -5.37
CA ALA A 76 -15.95 3.88 -5.03
C ALA A 76 -16.23 3.03 -3.79
N ALA A 77 -15.60 1.86 -3.68
CA ALA A 77 -15.73 1.01 -2.49
C ALA A 77 -15.21 1.70 -1.22
N ALA A 78 -14.05 2.36 -1.27
CA ALA A 78 -13.48 3.08 -0.13
C ALA A 78 -14.40 4.21 0.36
N LEU A 79 -14.98 4.98 -0.57
CA LEU A 79 -15.94 6.04 -0.24
C LEU A 79 -17.21 5.46 0.40
N MET A 80 -17.72 4.32 -0.10
CA MET A 80 -18.88 3.63 0.48
C MET A 80 -18.60 3.02 1.85
N LEU A 81 -17.34 2.75 2.19
CA LEU A 81 -16.90 2.32 3.53
C LEU A 81 -16.73 3.49 4.52
N GLY A 82 -16.97 4.72 4.08
CA GLY A 82 -16.90 5.92 4.92
C GLY A 82 -15.60 6.73 4.79
N ALA A 83 -14.67 6.32 3.95
CA ALA A 83 -13.46 7.13 3.70
C ALA A 83 -13.79 8.40 2.90
N GLU A 84 -13.05 9.49 3.16
CA GLU A 84 -13.19 10.77 2.44
C GLU A 84 -12.23 10.89 1.24
N GLY A 85 -11.30 9.94 1.11
CA GLY A 85 -10.34 9.88 0.01
C GLY A 85 -9.57 8.58 -0.01
N VAL A 86 -8.64 8.46 -0.96
CA VAL A 86 -7.81 7.27 -1.12
C VAL A 86 -6.33 7.64 -1.26
N GLN A 87 -5.45 6.78 -0.76
CA GLN A 87 -4.02 6.80 -1.03
C GLN A 87 -3.63 5.55 -1.81
N CYS A 88 -3.03 5.75 -2.97
CA CYS A 88 -2.61 4.68 -3.86
C CYS A 88 -1.09 4.75 -4.07
N GLY A 89 -0.41 3.59 -4.02
CA GLY A 89 1.04 3.52 -4.26
C GLY A 89 1.38 2.77 -5.53
N THR A 90 1.05 1.48 -5.58
CA THR A 90 1.51 0.55 -6.61
C THR A 90 1.14 0.96 -8.05
N CYS A 91 -0.05 1.53 -8.26
CA CYS A 91 -0.47 2.01 -9.58
C CYS A 91 0.38 3.21 -10.06
N PHE A 92 0.90 4.04 -9.14
CA PHE A 92 1.78 5.16 -9.49
C PHE A 92 3.25 4.76 -9.66
N LEU A 93 3.66 3.58 -9.18
CA LEU A 93 4.99 3.05 -9.49
C LEU A 93 5.16 2.80 -11.00
N VAL A 94 4.08 2.55 -11.73
CA VAL A 94 4.10 2.37 -13.19
C VAL A 94 3.73 3.64 -13.96
N ALA A 95 3.62 4.79 -13.28
CA ALA A 95 3.44 6.05 -13.99
C ALA A 95 4.66 6.36 -14.86
N GLU A 96 4.45 6.97 -16.03
CA GLU A 96 5.54 7.37 -16.93
C GLU A 96 6.54 8.27 -16.22
N GLU A 97 6.04 9.20 -15.41
CA GLU A 97 6.84 10.18 -14.67
C GLU A 97 7.56 9.59 -13.45
N CYS A 98 7.22 8.37 -13.03
CA CYS A 98 7.90 7.72 -11.92
C CYS A 98 9.32 7.33 -12.32
N VAL A 99 10.31 7.80 -11.54
CA VAL A 99 11.74 7.67 -11.86
C VAL A 99 12.37 6.32 -11.48
N ILE A 100 11.58 5.36 -10.97
CA ILE A 100 12.11 4.03 -10.67
C ILE A 100 12.54 3.30 -11.94
N HIS A 101 13.46 2.35 -11.78
CA HIS A 101 13.99 1.56 -12.90
C HIS A 101 12.89 0.82 -13.67
N GLU A 102 13.02 0.74 -15.00
CA GLU A 102 12.01 0.11 -15.87
C GLU A 102 11.73 -1.37 -15.54
N ASN A 103 12.73 -2.10 -15.07
CA ASN A 103 12.52 -3.48 -14.62
C ASN A 103 11.49 -3.57 -13.48
N TYR A 104 11.40 -2.52 -12.63
CA TYR A 104 10.39 -2.45 -11.58
C TYR A 104 8.99 -2.30 -12.18
N LYS A 105 8.82 -1.32 -13.07
CA LYS A 105 7.55 -1.07 -13.77
C LYS A 105 7.08 -2.31 -14.52
N ASN A 106 7.96 -2.90 -15.31
CA ASN A 106 7.67 -4.09 -16.11
C ASN A 106 7.28 -5.29 -15.23
N LYS A 107 7.92 -5.44 -14.06
CA LYS A 107 7.58 -6.51 -13.14
C LYS A 107 6.19 -6.33 -12.51
N ILE A 108 5.76 -5.10 -12.24
CA ILE A 108 4.40 -4.82 -11.77
C ILE A 108 3.39 -5.12 -12.89
N VAL A 109 3.61 -4.62 -14.11
CA VAL A 109 2.71 -4.82 -15.26
C VAL A 109 2.53 -6.30 -15.60
N ALA A 110 3.59 -7.10 -15.46
CA ALA A 110 3.55 -8.54 -15.66
C ALA A 110 2.97 -9.35 -14.49
N ALA A 111 2.69 -8.70 -13.34
CA ALA A 111 2.22 -9.40 -12.15
C ALA A 111 0.82 -9.98 -12.33
N ARG A 112 0.62 -11.14 -11.70
CA ARG A 112 -0.68 -11.81 -11.55
C ARG A 112 -1.20 -11.60 -10.12
N ASP A 113 -2.40 -12.04 -9.87
CA ASP A 113 -3.11 -11.95 -8.59
C ASP A 113 -2.33 -12.53 -7.40
N SER A 114 -1.59 -13.60 -7.62
CA SER A 114 -0.83 -14.33 -6.58
C SER A 114 0.66 -14.01 -6.54
N ASP A 115 1.14 -13.00 -7.27
CA ASP A 115 2.58 -12.74 -7.41
C ASP A 115 3.17 -11.85 -6.30
N THR A 116 2.45 -11.61 -5.20
CA THR A 116 2.99 -10.96 -4.00
C THR A 116 3.27 -11.97 -2.88
N ILE A 117 4.18 -11.61 -1.99
CA ILE A 117 4.53 -12.37 -0.78
C ILE A 117 4.79 -11.39 0.37
N VAL A 118 4.43 -11.76 1.58
CA VAL A 118 4.83 -11.04 2.81
C VAL A 118 5.95 -11.80 3.47
N THR A 119 7.04 -11.11 3.76
CA THR A 119 8.22 -11.61 4.49
C THR A 119 8.48 -10.75 5.72
N GLY A 120 9.30 -11.19 6.66
CA GLY A 120 9.64 -10.45 7.88
C GLY A 120 8.64 -10.58 9.02
N LYS A 121 7.60 -11.41 8.89
CA LYS A 121 6.59 -11.61 9.93
C LYS A 121 7.16 -12.20 11.22
N LYS A 122 8.08 -13.16 11.13
CA LYS A 122 8.68 -13.83 12.27
C LYS A 122 9.40 -12.84 13.21
N PHE A 123 9.91 -11.75 12.65
CA PHE A 123 10.69 -10.73 13.38
C PHE A 123 9.92 -9.41 13.58
N GLY A 124 8.60 -9.38 13.35
CA GLY A 124 7.77 -8.21 13.61
C GLY A 124 7.89 -7.08 12.57
N HIS A 125 8.51 -7.35 11.42
CA HIS A 125 8.69 -6.39 10.32
C HIS A 125 8.08 -6.91 9.02
N PRO A 126 6.76 -7.15 8.95
CA PRO A 126 6.11 -7.69 7.77
C PRO A 126 6.19 -6.72 6.59
N VAL A 127 6.75 -7.17 5.46
CA VAL A 127 6.89 -6.39 4.23
C VAL A 127 6.30 -7.19 3.06
N ARG A 128 5.38 -6.57 2.31
CA ARG A 128 4.86 -7.13 1.06
C ARG A 128 5.66 -6.67 -0.13
N SER A 129 6.10 -7.63 -0.93
CA SER A 129 6.80 -7.40 -2.20
C SER A 129 6.34 -8.39 -3.28
N LEU A 130 6.73 -8.15 -4.53
CA LEU A 130 6.56 -9.12 -5.60
C LEU A 130 7.47 -10.33 -5.37
N LYS A 131 7.01 -11.51 -5.80
CA LYS A 131 7.80 -12.73 -5.78
C LYS A 131 8.99 -12.64 -6.74
N THR A 132 10.19 -12.67 -6.19
CA THR A 132 11.48 -12.64 -6.88
C THR A 132 12.39 -13.70 -6.30
N PRO A 133 13.55 -13.99 -6.90
CA PRO A 133 14.58 -14.82 -6.25
C PRO A 133 14.93 -14.30 -4.85
N PHE A 134 15.09 -12.98 -4.70
CA PHE A 134 15.37 -12.34 -3.41
C PHE A 134 14.28 -12.62 -2.37
N SER A 135 13.00 -12.32 -2.67
CA SER A 135 11.91 -12.47 -1.70
C SER A 135 11.70 -13.94 -1.29
N ARG A 136 11.92 -14.90 -2.21
CA ARG A 136 11.88 -16.33 -1.91
C ARG A 136 13.05 -16.76 -1.02
N ALA A 137 14.24 -16.25 -1.28
CA ALA A 137 15.42 -16.50 -0.42
C ALA A 137 15.20 -15.94 0.99
N PHE A 138 14.66 -14.71 1.08
CA PHE A 138 14.31 -14.07 2.35
C PHE A 138 13.30 -14.91 3.14
N ALA A 139 12.20 -15.32 2.50
CA ALA A 139 11.18 -16.17 3.14
C ALA A 139 11.75 -17.51 3.62
N LYS A 140 12.69 -18.12 2.86
CA LYS A 140 13.36 -19.35 3.27
C LYS A 140 14.27 -19.14 4.47
N MET A 141 15.02 -18.04 4.49
CA MET A 141 15.89 -17.67 5.63
C MET A 141 15.06 -17.44 6.90
N GLU A 142 13.97 -16.68 6.79
CA GLU A 142 13.07 -16.40 7.91
C GLU A 142 12.48 -17.66 8.56
N GLN A 143 12.24 -18.72 7.79
CA GLN A 143 11.72 -20.00 8.31
C GLN A 143 12.79 -20.87 8.97
N SER A 144 14.07 -20.57 8.78
CA SER A 144 15.17 -21.37 9.36
C SER A 144 15.37 -21.02 10.83
N ASP A 145 15.49 -22.05 11.68
CA ASP A 145 15.79 -21.87 13.10
C ASP A 145 17.28 -21.58 13.36
N SER A 146 18.13 -21.81 12.36
CA SER A 146 19.59 -21.54 12.45
C SER A 146 19.96 -20.11 12.06
N VAL A 147 19.01 -19.27 11.60
CA VAL A 147 19.26 -17.91 11.13
C VAL A 147 18.77 -16.92 12.18
N THR A 148 19.63 -15.96 12.54
CA THR A 148 19.27 -14.90 13.49
C THR A 148 18.53 -13.75 12.80
N GLU A 149 17.80 -12.95 13.60
CA GLU A 149 17.15 -11.72 13.11
C GLU A 149 18.16 -10.79 12.44
N GLU A 150 19.34 -10.59 13.05
CA GLU A 150 20.41 -9.74 12.51
C GLU A 150 20.85 -10.18 11.11
N GLN A 151 20.97 -11.50 10.88
CA GLN A 151 21.34 -12.05 9.58
C GLN A 151 20.26 -11.80 8.53
N VAL A 152 18.99 -11.93 8.91
CA VAL A 152 17.87 -11.65 8.01
C VAL A 152 17.78 -10.16 7.69
N MET A 153 17.93 -9.31 8.68
CA MET A 153 17.96 -7.85 8.49
C MET A 153 19.12 -7.38 7.62
N ALA A 154 20.30 -7.94 7.84
CA ALA A 154 21.48 -7.67 7.01
C ALA A 154 21.29 -8.11 5.55
N PHE A 155 20.64 -9.27 5.33
CA PHE A 155 20.28 -9.74 3.98
C PHE A 155 19.30 -8.80 3.28
N GLY A 156 18.35 -8.21 4.04
CA GLY A 156 17.35 -7.25 3.53
C GLY A 156 17.92 -5.86 3.25
N ALA A 157 19.05 -5.50 3.88
CA ALA A 157 19.58 -4.15 3.82
C ALA A 157 19.90 -3.69 2.38
N GLY A 158 19.40 -2.50 2.00
CA GLY A 158 19.62 -1.91 0.69
C GLY A 158 18.88 -2.58 -0.47
N SER A 159 18.12 -3.66 -0.24
CA SER A 159 17.41 -4.40 -1.30
C SER A 159 16.38 -3.55 -2.05
N LEU A 160 15.71 -2.60 -1.38
CA LEU A 160 14.79 -1.67 -2.05
C LEU A 160 15.52 -0.78 -3.05
N ARG A 161 16.69 -0.25 -2.69
CA ARG A 161 17.52 0.54 -3.60
C ARG A 161 17.95 -0.29 -4.82
N LYS A 162 18.39 -1.53 -4.61
CA LYS A 162 18.73 -2.46 -5.71
C LYS A 162 17.55 -2.68 -6.67
N ALA A 163 16.31 -2.71 -6.16
CA ALA A 163 15.13 -2.82 -7.01
C ALA A 163 14.83 -1.50 -7.72
N ALA A 164 14.72 -0.39 -6.98
CA ALA A 164 14.18 0.87 -7.47
C ALA A 164 15.17 1.65 -8.35
N VAL A 165 16.47 1.59 -8.03
CA VAL A 165 17.52 2.34 -8.73
C VAL A 165 18.26 1.45 -9.72
N ASP A 166 18.69 0.26 -9.28
CA ASP A 166 19.56 -0.60 -10.08
C ASP A 166 18.76 -1.60 -10.95
N GLY A 167 17.45 -1.76 -10.70
CA GLY A 167 16.58 -2.68 -11.40
C GLY A 167 16.99 -4.16 -11.26
N ASN A 168 17.71 -4.49 -10.19
CA ASN A 168 18.25 -5.83 -9.96
C ASN A 168 17.15 -6.80 -9.51
N ILE A 169 16.67 -7.62 -10.43
CA ILE A 169 15.57 -8.59 -10.20
C ILE A 169 15.97 -9.70 -9.21
N ASN A 170 17.24 -10.04 -9.14
CA ASN A 170 17.72 -11.17 -8.32
C ASN A 170 17.93 -10.80 -6.86
N GLU A 171 18.36 -9.56 -6.58
CA GLU A 171 18.72 -9.10 -5.24
C GLU A 171 17.83 -7.96 -4.73
N GLY A 172 16.93 -7.45 -5.57
CA GLY A 172 16.06 -6.34 -5.23
C GLY A 172 14.75 -6.77 -4.55
N SER A 173 14.32 -5.97 -3.57
CA SER A 173 12.97 -6.04 -3.00
C SER A 173 12.03 -5.13 -3.78
N PHE A 174 11.16 -5.72 -4.57
CA PHE A 174 10.17 -5.02 -5.40
C PHE A 174 8.87 -4.87 -4.60
N MET A 175 8.80 -3.87 -3.73
CA MET A 175 7.62 -3.62 -2.90
C MET A 175 6.43 -3.24 -3.76
N ALA A 176 5.33 -3.98 -3.67
CA ALA A 176 4.08 -3.71 -4.37
C ALA A 176 2.93 -4.39 -3.65
N GLY A 177 1.76 -3.76 -3.67
CA GLY A 177 0.53 -4.30 -3.09
C GLY A 177 -0.09 -5.41 -3.96
N GLN A 178 -1.09 -6.08 -3.40
CA GLN A 178 -1.82 -7.16 -4.08
C GLN A 178 -2.47 -6.70 -5.39
N ILE A 179 -2.79 -5.41 -5.50
CA ILE A 179 -3.38 -4.82 -6.70
C ILE A 179 -2.42 -4.80 -7.91
N ALA A 180 -1.16 -5.19 -7.74
CA ALA A 180 -0.23 -5.31 -8.88
C ALA A 180 -0.83 -6.17 -10.01
N GLY A 181 -1.61 -7.20 -9.67
CA GLY A 181 -2.35 -8.02 -10.63
C GLY A 181 -3.40 -7.26 -11.47
N LEU A 182 -3.84 -6.08 -11.05
CA LEU A 182 -4.78 -5.22 -11.77
C LEU A 182 -4.10 -4.15 -12.63
N VAL A 183 -2.81 -3.88 -12.39
CA VAL A 183 -2.05 -2.86 -13.10
C VAL A 183 -1.44 -3.45 -14.36
N LYS A 184 -1.93 -3.05 -15.55
CA LYS A 184 -1.59 -3.73 -16.82
C LYS A 184 -0.85 -2.87 -17.84
N SER A 185 -0.63 -1.59 -17.55
CA SER A 185 0.05 -0.68 -18.47
C SER A 185 0.78 0.43 -17.74
N ILE A 186 1.83 0.94 -18.37
CA ILE A 186 2.49 2.18 -17.99
C ILE A 186 1.68 3.31 -18.62
N ARG A 187 1.31 4.33 -17.83
CA ARG A 187 0.48 5.45 -18.28
C ARG A 187 0.92 6.75 -17.60
N PRO A 188 0.63 7.92 -18.20
CA PRO A 188 0.82 9.19 -17.52
C PRO A 188 0.04 9.26 -16.19
N THR A 189 0.62 9.88 -15.17
CA THR A 189 -0.02 10.08 -13.86
C THR A 189 -1.39 10.74 -14.00
N LYS A 190 -1.54 11.72 -14.89
CA LYS A 190 -2.80 12.38 -15.17
C LYS A 190 -3.90 11.39 -15.58
N GLU A 191 -3.60 10.48 -16.50
CA GLU A 191 -4.57 9.47 -16.95
C GLU A 191 -4.96 8.51 -15.85
N ILE A 192 -4.01 8.12 -14.99
CA ILE A 192 -4.29 7.27 -13.83
C ILE A 192 -5.31 7.95 -12.92
N VAL A 193 -5.07 9.21 -12.53
CA VAL A 193 -5.95 9.96 -11.62
C VAL A 193 -7.33 10.19 -12.25
N GLU A 194 -7.37 10.69 -13.49
CA GLU A 194 -8.63 11.03 -14.17
C GLU A 194 -9.48 9.78 -14.42
N SER A 195 -8.86 8.65 -14.80
CA SER A 195 -9.58 7.39 -15.00
C SER A 195 -10.17 6.85 -13.71
N MET A 196 -9.42 6.90 -12.60
CA MET A 196 -9.90 6.48 -11.29
C MET A 196 -11.11 7.33 -10.84
N ALA A 197 -11.00 8.65 -10.94
CA ALA A 197 -12.06 9.56 -10.54
C ALA A 197 -13.33 9.35 -11.36
N LYS A 198 -13.21 9.33 -12.69
CA LYS A 198 -14.32 9.14 -13.62
C LYS A 198 -15.01 7.78 -13.43
N GLU A 199 -14.24 6.72 -13.30
CA GLU A 199 -14.80 5.38 -13.07
C GLU A 199 -15.55 5.31 -11.75
N ALA A 200 -14.99 5.88 -10.67
CA ALA A 200 -15.63 5.93 -9.37
C ALA A 200 -16.96 6.71 -9.43
N GLU A 201 -16.96 7.88 -10.07
CA GLU A 201 -18.17 8.68 -10.27
C GLU A 201 -19.28 7.88 -10.98
N VAL A 202 -18.95 7.21 -12.09
CA VAL A 202 -19.91 6.38 -12.82
C VAL A 202 -20.46 5.26 -11.95
N LEU A 203 -19.62 4.59 -11.18
CA LEU A 203 -20.02 3.50 -10.30
C LEU A 203 -20.93 3.97 -9.17
N LEU A 204 -20.61 5.08 -8.52
CA LEU A 204 -21.41 5.66 -7.44
C LEU A 204 -22.79 6.12 -7.95
N ASN A 205 -22.83 6.80 -9.09
CA ASN A 205 -24.09 7.25 -9.71
C ASN A 205 -25.01 6.08 -10.09
N ASN A 206 -24.46 4.92 -10.43
CA ASN A 206 -25.20 3.72 -10.81
C ASN A 206 -25.38 2.70 -9.66
N ALA A 207 -24.91 3.00 -8.45
CA ALA A 207 -24.92 2.05 -7.33
C ALA A 207 -26.35 1.55 -7.01
N LYS A 208 -27.35 2.44 -6.99
CA LYS A 208 -28.75 2.08 -6.73
C LYS A 208 -29.34 1.06 -7.72
N ASN A 209 -28.84 1.03 -8.96
CA ASN A 209 -29.32 0.10 -9.98
C ASN A 209 -28.84 -1.35 -9.73
N ARG A 210 -27.89 -1.55 -8.83
CA ARG A 210 -27.38 -2.88 -8.45
C ARG A 210 -28.16 -3.53 -7.30
N LEU A 211 -29.10 -2.79 -6.71
CA LEU A 211 -29.95 -3.26 -5.61
C LEU A 211 -31.32 -3.74 -6.12
N GLN A 212 -31.55 -3.69 -7.42
CA GLN A 212 -32.73 -4.21 -8.13
C GLN A 212 -32.42 -5.55 -8.78
#